data_5d52e6eefbe059310ef8607b32bed3c3
#
_entry.id   5d52e6eefbe059310ef8607b32bed3c3
#
_cell.length_a   1.000
_cell.length_b   1.000
_cell.length_c   1.000
_cell.angle_alpha   90.00
_cell.angle_beta   90.00
_cell.angle_gamma   90.00
#
_symmetry.space_group_name_H-M   'P 1'
#
loop_
_entity.id
_entity.type
_entity.pdbx_description
1 polymer ?
#
loop_
_entity_poly.entity_id
_entity_poly.type
_entity_poly.pdbx_seq_one_letter_code
_entity_poly.pdbx_strand_id
1 'polypeptide(L)' 'RLDLLRTRMFGNKVYIDAEIAVDGTLSLKDAHAIAEDVHDNVEKKFSNTKHIMIHVNPE' A
#
# COMPACT_ATOMS: atom_id res chain seq x y z
N ARG A 1 -0.46 5.24 -9.30
CA ARG A 1 0.66 4.49 -9.88
C ARG A 1 1.47 3.83 -8.79
N LEU A 2 1.77 2.57 -8.95
CA LEU A 2 2.63 1.84 -8.02
C LEU A 2 4.09 2.09 -8.38
N ASP A 3 4.82 2.73 -7.47
CA ASP A 3 6.23 3.06 -7.70
C ASP A 3 7.17 2.03 -7.11
N LEU A 4 6.79 1.41 -6.00
CA LEU A 4 7.64 0.45 -5.33
C LEU A 4 6.77 -0.57 -4.60
N LEU A 5 7.16 -1.83 -4.68
CA LEU A 5 6.57 -2.89 -3.88
C LEU A 5 7.70 -3.71 -3.30
N ARG A 6 7.73 -3.83 -1.99
CA ARG A 6 8.76 -4.60 -1.29
C ARG A 6 8.10 -5.53 -0.29
N THR A 7 8.55 -6.78 -0.27
CA THR A 7 8.04 -7.76 0.68
C THR A 7 9.18 -8.33 1.50
N ARG A 8 8.89 -8.63 2.76
CA ARG A 8 9.82 -9.33 3.65
C ARG A 8 9.08 -10.43 4.37
N MET A 9 9.74 -11.54 4.60
CA MET A 9 9.16 -12.66 5.33
C MET A 9 9.92 -12.91 6.63
N PHE A 10 9.15 -13.10 7.70
CA PHE A 10 9.68 -13.49 8.99
C PHE A 10 8.90 -14.72 9.44
N GLY A 11 9.54 -15.89 9.36
CA GLY A 11 8.83 -17.14 9.55
C GLY A 11 7.78 -17.31 8.46
N ASN A 12 6.52 -17.47 8.85
CA ASN A 12 5.40 -17.58 7.91
C ASN A 12 4.62 -16.27 7.77
N LYS A 13 5.16 -15.16 8.27
CA LYS A 13 4.50 -13.85 8.21
C LYS A 13 5.09 -13.00 7.11
N VAL A 14 4.24 -12.26 6.41
CA VAL A 14 4.65 -11.37 5.33
C VAL A 14 4.48 -9.92 5.77
N TYR A 15 5.51 -9.12 5.54
CA TYR A 15 5.49 -7.67 5.74
C TYR A 15 5.62 -7.01 4.38
N ILE A 16 4.73 -6.09 4.08
CA ILE A 16 4.65 -5.45 2.76
C ILE A 16 4.80 -3.94 2.91
N ASP A 17 5.71 -3.38 2.11
CA ASP A 17 5.87 -1.94 1.95
C ASP A 17 5.57 -1.60 0.50
N ALA A 18 4.71 -0.62 0.27
CA ALA A 18 4.39 -0.15 -1.06
C ALA A 18 4.46 1.38 -1.11
N GLU A 19 4.90 1.90 -2.24
CA GLU A 19 4.86 3.34 -2.51
C GLU A 19 4.01 3.56 -3.75
N ILE A 20 3.03 4.45 -3.63
CA ILE A 20 2.15 4.80 -4.74
C ILE A 20 2.24 6.31 -4.99
N ALA A 21 2.06 6.68 -6.24
CA ALA A 21 1.99 8.09 -6.63
C ALA A 21 0.57 8.42 -7.04
N VAL A 22 0.05 9.52 -6.51
CA VAL A 22 -1.28 10.01 -6.83
C VAL A 22 -1.17 11.46 -7.27
N ASP A 23 -2.18 11.93 -7.98
CA ASP A 23 -2.26 13.33 -8.39
C ASP A 23 -2.14 14.24 -7.16
N GLY A 24 -1.14 15.12 -7.16
CA GLY A 24 -0.88 16.02 -6.04
C GLY A 24 -1.98 17.04 -5.77
N THR A 25 -2.93 17.18 -6.71
CA THR A 25 -4.07 18.09 -6.53
C THR A 25 -5.26 17.43 -5.85
N LEU A 26 -5.20 16.11 -5.59
CA LEU A 26 -6.27 15.42 -4.88
C LEU A 26 -6.36 15.90 -3.43
N SER A 27 -7.58 15.90 -2.90
CA SER A 27 -7.78 16.15 -1.48
C SER A 27 -7.15 15.03 -0.65
N LEU A 28 -6.85 15.34 0.62
CA LEU A 28 -6.36 14.32 1.54
C LEU A 28 -7.34 13.15 1.64
N LYS A 29 -8.63 13.45 1.66
CA LYS A 29 -9.67 12.42 1.72
C LYS A 29 -9.61 11.46 0.54
N ASP A 30 -9.46 12.01 -0.67
CA ASP A 30 -9.42 11.19 -1.89
C ASP A 30 -8.14 10.38 -1.96
N ALA A 31 -7.00 10.98 -1.60
CA ALA A 31 -5.72 10.28 -1.57
C ALA A 31 -5.75 9.14 -0.55
N HIS A 32 -6.37 9.38 0.61
CA HIS A 32 -6.51 8.36 1.66
C HIS A 32 -7.38 7.20 1.19
N ALA A 33 -8.45 7.49 0.45
CA ALA A 33 -9.34 6.45 -0.08
C ALA A 33 -8.60 5.55 -1.07
N ILE A 34 -7.72 6.12 -1.89
CA ILE A 34 -6.90 5.33 -2.81
C ILE A 34 -5.95 4.42 -2.03
N ALA A 35 -5.31 4.95 -0.98
CA ALA A 35 -4.41 4.16 -0.16
C ALA A 35 -5.12 3.00 0.52
N GLU A 36 -6.33 3.22 1.03
CA GLU A 36 -7.13 2.16 1.64
C GLU A 36 -7.51 1.08 0.63
N ASP A 37 -7.84 1.49 -0.59
CA ASP A 37 -8.20 0.55 -1.65
C ASP A 37 -7.01 -0.36 -2.00
N VAL A 38 -5.82 0.22 -2.10
CA VAL A 38 -4.60 -0.55 -2.35
C VAL A 38 -4.33 -1.51 -1.19
N HIS A 39 -4.46 -1.01 0.04
CA HIS A 39 -4.27 -1.82 1.25
C HIS A 39 -5.20 -3.04 1.26
N ASP A 40 -6.48 -2.81 0.98
CA ASP A 40 -7.47 -3.88 1.01
C ASP A 40 -7.21 -4.93 -0.07
N ASN A 41 -6.81 -4.49 -1.27
CA ASN A 41 -6.49 -5.40 -2.36
C ASN A 41 -5.26 -6.25 -2.06
N VAL A 42 -4.25 -5.66 -1.45
CA VAL A 42 -3.04 -6.38 -1.06
C VAL A 42 -3.37 -7.40 0.03
N GLU A 43 -4.19 -7.00 1.01
CA GLU A 43 -4.58 -7.87 2.11
C GLU A 43 -5.34 -9.10 1.61
N LYS A 44 -6.18 -8.93 0.59
CA LYS A 44 -6.92 -10.04 -0.01
C LYS A 44 -6.01 -11.03 -0.71
N LYS A 45 -4.95 -10.54 -1.34
CA LYS A 45 -4.03 -11.39 -2.10
C LYS A 45 -3.06 -12.17 -1.23
N PHE A 46 -2.71 -11.62 -0.06
CA PHE A 46 -1.70 -12.20 0.81
C PHE A 46 -2.30 -12.44 2.19
N SER A 47 -2.96 -13.59 2.35
CA SER A 47 -3.73 -13.91 3.56
C SER A 47 -2.88 -14.01 4.83
N ASN A 48 -1.59 -14.26 4.70
CA ASN A 48 -0.68 -14.34 5.85
C ASN A 48 0.09 -13.04 6.12
N THR A 49 -0.40 -11.92 5.60
CA THR A 49 0.20 -10.62 5.80
C THR A 49 0.05 -10.18 7.26
N LYS A 50 1.17 -9.85 7.88
CA LYS A 50 1.20 -9.33 9.25
C LYS A 50 1.08 -7.81 9.28
N HIS A 51 1.68 -7.14 8.31
CA HIS A 51 1.73 -5.70 8.28
C HIS A 51 1.82 -5.20 6.84
N ILE A 52 1.05 -4.15 6.55
CA ILE A 52 1.07 -3.49 5.24
C ILE A 52 1.27 -2.00 5.49
N MET A 53 2.28 -1.43 4.85
CA MET A 53 2.53 0.00 4.91
C MET A 53 2.45 0.58 3.50
N ILE A 54 1.61 1.58 3.33
CA ILE A 54 1.42 2.25 2.06
C ILE A 54 1.89 3.70 2.20
N HIS A 55 2.90 4.08 1.41
CA HIS A 55 3.37 5.46 1.33
C HIS A 55 2.73 6.12 0.12
N VAL A 56 2.09 7.25 0.33
CA VAL A 56 1.43 8.00 -0.74
C VAL A 56 2.27 9.22 -1.06
N ASN A 57 2.73 9.31 -2.30
CA ASN A 57 3.56 10.41 -2.77
C ASN A 57 2.79 11.22 -3.81
N PRO A 58 2.92 12.56 -3.79
CA PRO A 58 2.32 13.37 -4.85
C PRO A 58 3.09 13.17 -6.15
N GLU A 59 2.35 13.16 -7.22
CA GLU A 59 2.91 12.98 -8.54
C GLU A 59 3.30 14.30 -9.17
#